data_f0bcd465c887eaf025d2b754483570d1
#
_entry.id   f0bcd465c887eaf025d2b754483570d1
#
_cell.length_a   1.000
_cell.length_b   1.000
_cell.length_c   1.000
_cell.angle_alpha   90.00
_cell.angle_beta   90.00
_cell.angle_gamma   90.00
#
_symmetry.space_group_name_H-M   'P 1'
#
loop_
_entity.id
_entity.type
_entity.pdbx_description
1 polymer ?
#
loop_
_entity_poly.entity_id
_entity_poly.type
_entity_poly.pdbx_seq_one_letter_code
_entity_poly.pdbx_strand_id
1 'polypeptide(L)'
;MEKKDVIAFFDRCAPGWDAGMIKSDEIIGKILDNAEVAAGMDILDVACGTGVMFDYYLQRGVASVVGIDISPEMAKIVAQKYDNQPQVQVVCGDVEEYDFGRRFDRVVVYNAFPHFPNPKRLIKTLAGLLKEGGRLTIAHGQSRAAIDHHHNGPASKVSNGLMAADSLKKLFDPHFEVEVMISNSRMYQVSGVKRDVLTPMGVSHSHGGLTHSHTHGEADHSHIPAEGSTPLEELLVLMKYLVSHNDAHAQEVADLAGELLNAGKNGAYDQVMDAVADFDMVNARLAAVLNQLTE
;
A
#
# COMPACT_ATOMS: atom_id res chain seq x y z
N MET A 1 -7.10 10.41 -17.54
CA MET A 1 -8.08 10.35 -16.43
C MET A 1 -8.41 11.76 -15.99
N GLU A 2 -9.70 12.11 -16.02
CA GLU A 2 -10.20 13.43 -15.63
C GLU A 2 -10.87 13.33 -14.26
N LYS A 3 -10.69 14.35 -13.38
CA LYS A 3 -11.32 14.36 -12.03
C LYS A 3 -12.82 14.18 -12.07
N LYS A 4 -13.52 14.78 -13.05
CA LYS A 4 -14.98 14.62 -13.23
C LYS A 4 -15.42 13.17 -13.45
N ASP A 5 -14.59 12.35 -14.13
CA ASP A 5 -14.91 10.95 -14.38
C ASP A 5 -14.71 10.12 -13.11
N VAL A 6 -13.71 10.47 -12.29
CA VAL A 6 -13.50 9.89 -10.96
C VAL A 6 -14.69 10.17 -10.05
N ILE A 7 -15.14 11.44 -9.96
CA ILE A 7 -16.33 11.83 -9.19
C ILE A 7 -17.55 11.02 -9.63
N ALA A 8 -17.87 11.04 -10.92
CA ALA A 8 -19.04 10.35 -11.45
C ALA A 8 -19.00 8.84 -11.24
N PHE A 9 -17.81 8.23 -11.22
CA PHE A 9 -17.64 6.81 -10.93
C PHE A 9 -17.95 6.52 -9.45
N PHE A 10 -17.33 7.24 -8.52
CA PHE A 10 -17.50 6.98 -7.09
C PHE A 10 -18.88 7.39 -6.59
N ASP A 11 -19.51 8.43 -7.13
CA ASP A 11 -20.90 8.78 -6.82
C ASP A 11 -21.85 7.63 -7.15
N ARG A 12 -21.66 6.94 -8.29
CA ARG A 12 -22.48 5.77 -8.65
C ARG A 12 -22.23 4.57 -7.73
N CYS A 13 -20.98 4.41 -7.25
CA CYS A 13 -20.62 3.27 -6.40
C CYS A 13 -21.04 3.48 -4.93
N ALA A 14 -21.15 4.73 -4.49
CA ALA A 14 -21.33 5.09 -3.09
C ALA A 14 -22.51 4.37 -2.38
N PRO A 15 -23.72 4.22 -2.96
CA PRO A 15 -24.85 3.60 -2.26
C PRO A 15 -24.63 2.15 -1.85
N GLY A 16 -23.78 1.40 -2.55
CA GLY A 16 -23.48 -0.01 -2.27
C GLY A 16 -22.06 -0.25 -1.74
N TRP A 17 -21.29 0.81 -1.50
CA TRP A 17 -19.86 0.72 -1.24
C TRP A 17 -19.52 -0.15 -0.02
N ASP A 18 -20.18 0.11 1.10
CA ASP A 18 -19.92 -0.61 2.35
C ASP A 18 -20.33 -2.09 2.29
N ALA A 19 -21.41 -2.41 1.58
CA ALA A 19 -21.90 -3.78 1.45
C ALA A 19 -20.94 -4.69 0.67
N GLY A 20 -20.16 -4.12 -0.25
CA GLY A 20 -19.16 -4.85 -1.04
C GLY A 20 -17.73 -4.74 -0.50
N MET A 21 -17.54 -4.06 0.64
CA MET A 21 -16.21 -3.77 1.13
C MET A 21 -15.53 -5.00 1.77
N ILE A 22 -14.39 -5.38 1.22
CA ILE A 22 -13.50 -6.39 1.80
C ILE A 22 -12.42 -5.67 2.58
N LYS A 23 -12.36 -5.87 3.90
CA LYS A 23 -11.32 -5.30 4.77
C LYS A 23 -10.77 -6.35 5.73
N SER A 24 -9.52 -6.19 6.13
CA SER A 24 -8.87 -6.97 7.17
C SER A 24 -8.44 -6.04 8.29
N ASP A 25 -9.02 -6.25 9.48
CA ASP A 25 -8.71 -5.46 10.68
C ASP A 25 -7.22 -5.60 11.05
N GLU A 26 -6.65 -6.78 10.87
CA GLU A 26 -5.23 -7.06 11.09
C GLU A 26 -4.34 -6.21 10.15
N ILE A 27 -4.66 -6.18 8.85
CA ILE A 27 -3.88 -5.42 7.87
C ILE A 27 -4.02 -3.92 8.11
N ILE A 28 -5.23 -3.42 8.38
CA ILE A 28 -5.45 -2.02 8.71
C ILE A 28 -4.68 -1.65 9.99
N GLY A 29 -4.75 -2.51 11.02
CA GLY A 29 -3.97 -2.34 12.24
C GLY A 29 -2.48 -2.16 11.95
N LYS A 30 -1.90 -3.08 11.17
CA LYS A 30 -0.48 -3.03 10.77
C LYS A 30 -0.13 -1.78 9.95
N ILE A 31 -1.01 -1.36 9.03
CA ILE A 31 -0.82 -0.12 8.25
C ILE A 31 -0.73 1.09 9.17
N LEU A 32 -1.62 1.19 10.16
CA LEU A 32 -1.65 2.30 11.10
C LEU A 32 -0.52 2.26 12.13
N ASP A 33 -0.05 1.07 12.52
CA ASP A 33 1.13 0.92 13.36
C ASP A 33 2.38 1.40 12.62
N ASN A 34 2.56 0.99 11.37
CA ASN A 34 3.64 1.46 10.49
C ASN A 34 3.54 2.97 10.19
N ALA A 35 2.34 3.53 10.16
CA ALA A 35 2.10 4.97 10.02
C ALA A 35 2.31 5.73 11.34
N GLU A 36 2.59 5.00 12.44
CA GLU A 36 2.74 5.55 13.79
C GLU A 36 1.55 6.44 14.22
N VAL A 37 0.33 5.98 13.91
CA VAL A 37 -0.89 6.67 14.35
C VAL A 37 -1.09 6.41 15.83
N ALA A 38 -1.09 7.45 16.65
CA ALA A 38 -1.18 7.39 18.10
C ALA A 38 -2.14 8.43 18.69
N ALA A 39 -2.42 8.28 19.98
CA ALA A 39 -3.30 9.18 20.73
C ALA A 39 -2.83 10.63 20.66
N GLY A 40 -3.80 11.55 20.59
CA GLY A 40 -3.55 12.98 20.56
C GLY A 40 -3.10 13.56 19.22
N MET A 41 -2.99 12.77 18.17
CA MET A 41 -2.59 13.22 16.83
C MET A 41 -3.76 13.77 16.03
N ASP A 42 -3.44 14.73 15.13
CA ASP A 42 -4.35 15.24 14.11
C ASP A 42 -4.13 14.46 12.79
N ILE A 43 -5.18 13.83 12.29
CA ILE A 43 -5.15 12.97 11.10
C ILE A 43 -5.87 13.62 9.93
N LEU A 44 -5.28 13.57 8.73
CA LEU A 44 -5.95 13.81 7.46
C LEU A 44 -6.09 12.48 6.70
N ASP A 45 -7.32 12.08 6.45
CA ASP A 45 -7.63 10.91 5.62
C ASP A 45 -8.08 11.39 4.24
N VAL A 46 -7.28 11.09 3.23
CA VAL A 46 -7.43 11.62 1.86
C VAL A 46 -8.10 10.59 0.97
N ALA A 47 -9.14 11.02 0.28
CA ALA A 47 -10.10 10.17 -0.43
C ALA A 47 -10.69 9.13 0.53
N CYS A 48 -11.25 9.63 1.63
CA CYS A 48 -11.69 8.82 2.77
C CYS A 48 -12.90 7.91 2.44
N GLY A 49 -13.52 8.09 1.28
CA GLY A 49 -14.71 7.34 0.86
C GLY A 49 -15.81 7.41 1.92
N THR A 50 -16.31 6.25 2.30
CA THR A 50 -17.33 6.10 3.35
C THR A 50 -16.75 6.01 4.77
N GLY A 51 -15.45 6.31 4.96
CA GLY A 51 -14.81 6.41 6.27
C GLY A 51 -14.32 5.08 6.85
N VAL A 52 -13.84 4.16 6.02
CA VAL A 52 -13.38 2.81 6.46
C VAL A 52 -12.30 2.86 7.54
N MET A 53 -11.46 3.90 7.57
CA MET A 53 -10.35 4.05 8.50
C MET A 53 -10.74 4.74 9.82
N PHE A 54 -11.87 5.45 9.87
CA PHE A 54 -12.18 6.36 10.98
C PHE A 54 -12.32 5.67 12.32
N ASP A 55 -13.01 4.52 12.41
CA ASP A 55 -13.13 3.77 13.66
C ASP A 55 -11.76 3.36 14.22
N TYR A 56 -10.80 3.00 13.33
CA TYR A 56 -9.45 2.62 13.76
C TYR A 56 -8.64 3.81 14.26
N TYR A 57 -8.84 5.02 13.70
CA TYR A 57 -8.25 6.24 14.23
C TYR A 57 -8.83 6.58 15.60
N LEU A 58 -10.16 6.55 15.74
CA LEU A 58 -10.85 6.85 16.99
C LEU A 58 -10.46 5.87 18.09
N GLN A 59 -10.35 4.58 17.80
CA GLN A 59 -9.88 3.56 18.75
C GLN A 59 -8.46 3.81 19.25
N ARG A 60 -7.61 4.48 18.44
CA ARG A 60 -6.26 4.88 18.85
C ARG A 60 -6.23 6.19 19.66
N GLY A 61 -7.38 6.82 19.89
CA GLY A 61 -7.49 8.04 20.71
C GLY A 61 -6.90 9.27 20.06
N VAL A 62 -6.96 9.38 18.72
CA VAL A 62 -6.49 10.59 18.00
C VAL A 62 -7.26 11.83 18.43
N ALA A 63 -6.63 13.00 18.37
CA ALA A 63 -7.26 14.26 18.74
C ALA A 63 -8.32 14.70 17.72
N SER A 64 -8.03 14.53 16.44
CA SER A 64 -8.97 14.84 15.37
C SER A 64 -8.74 14.01 14.12
N VAL A 65 -9.82 13.76 13.38
CA VAL A 65 -9.81 13.18 12.04
C VAL A 65 -10.49 14.16 11.10
N VAL A 66 -9.78 14.59 10.07
CA VAL A 66 -10.37 15.29 8.92
C VAL A 66 -10.38 14.33 7.75
N GLY A 67 -11.56 13.93 7.29
CA GLY A 67 -11.71 13.17 6.05
C GLY A 67 -12.03 14.11 4.89
N ILE A 68 -11.36 13.93 3.77
CA ILE A 68 -11.70 14.64 2.53
C ILE A 68 -11.96 13.66 1.41
N ASP A 69 -13.07 13.84 0.70
CA ASP A 69 -13.37 13.08 -0.51
C ASP A 69 -13.90 13.99 -1.61
N ILE A 70 -13.49 13.72 -2.86
CA ILE A 70 -13.92 14.51 -4.02
C ILE A 70 -15.35 14.15 -4.47
N SER A 71 -15.85 12.94 -4.10
CA SER A 71 -17.21 12.48 -4.39
C SER A 71 -18.19 13.04 -3.36
N PRO A 72 -19.17 13.86 -3.77
CA PRO A 72 -20.24 14.34 -2.89
C PRO A 72 -21.01 13.23 -2.19
N GLU A 73 -21.30 12.12 -2.88
CA GLU A 73 -22.08 11.03 -2.31
C GLU A 73 -21.26 10.24 -1.26
N MET A 74 -19.96 10.02 -1.48
CA MET A 74 -19.07 9.43 -0.47
C MET A 74 -18.98 10.33 0.77
N ALA A 75 -18.69 11.61 0.57
CA ALA A 75 -18.58 12.60 1.65
C ALA A 75 -19.87 12.71 2.48
N LYS A 76 -21.03 12.63 1.83
CA LYS A 76 -22.33 12.63 2.49
C LYS A 76 -22.53 11.39 3.38
N ILE A 77 -22.18 10.21 2.88
CA ILE A 77 -22.33 8.96 3.63
C ILE A 77 -21.44 9.00 4.88
N VAL A 78 -20.16 9.35 4.75
CA VAL A 78 -19.26 9.38 5.90
C VAL A 78 -19.65 10.47 6.89
N ALA A 79 -20.10 11.65 6.44
CA ALA A 79 -20.59 12.70 7.32
C ALA A 79 -21.79 12.25 8.16
N GLN A 80 -22.72 11.48 7.56
CA GLN A 80 -23.87 10.92 8.28
C GLN A 80 -23.47 9.83 9.29
N LYS A 81 -22.49 8.99 8.95
CA LYS A 81 -22.01 7.93 9.86
C LYS A 81 -21.38 8.48 11.13
N TYR A 82 -20.70 9.61 11.03
CA TYR A 82 -19.88 10.18 12.10
C TYR A 82 -20.40 11.54 12.60
N ASP A 83 -21.67 11.87 12.38
CA ASP A 83 -22.30 13.13 12.80
C ASP A 83 -22.25 13.35 14.31
N ASN A 84 -22.23 12.27 15.10
CA ASN A 84 -22.15 12.30 16.56
C ASN A 84 -20.70 12.20 17.09
N GLN A 85 -19.67 12.26 16.25
CA GLN A 85 -18.26 12.15 16.64
C GLN A 85 -17.60 13.55 16.58
N PRO A 86 -17.45 14.25 17.71
CA PRO A 86 -16.96 15.64 17.72
C PRO A 86 -15.50 15.78 17.21
N GLN A 87 -14.71 14.69 17.23
CA GLN A 87 -13.35 14.65 16.70
C GLN A 87 -13.29 14.52 15.17
N VAL A 88 -14.43 14.20 14.52
CA VAL A 88 -14.47 13.93 13.07
C VAL A 88 -15.02 15.15 12.33
N GLN A 89 -14.29 15.58 11.32
CA GLN A 89 -14.74 16.57 10.34
C GLN A 89 -14.66 15.95 8.95
N VAL A 90 -15.71 16.13 8.15
CA VAL A 90 -15.75 15.68 6.76
C VAL A 90 -15.82 16.85 5.81
N VAL A 91 -15.00 16.82 4.77
CA VAL A 91 -14.92 17.81 3.71
C VAL A 91 -15.23 17.15 2.37
N CYS A 92 -16.18 17.69 1.63
CA CYS A 92 -16.37 17.35 0.22
C CYS A 92 -15.51 18.29 -0.63
N GLY A 93 -14.49 17.79 -1.29
CA GLY A 93 -13.58 18.63 -2.07
C GLY A 93 -12.34 17.92 -2.59
N ASP A 94 -11.59 18.66 -3.39
CA ASP A 94 -10.30 18.23 -3.92
C ASP A 94 -9.17 18.58 -2.95
N VAL A 95 -8.46 17.61 -2.44
CA VAL A 95 -7.34 17.80 -1.51
C VAL A 95 -6.22 18.68 -2.10
N GLU A 96 -6.07 18.71 -3.42
CA GLU A 96 -5.06 19.52 -4.09
C GLU A 96 -5.44 21.03 -4.18
N GLU A 97 -6.69 21.38 -3.87
CA GLU A 97 -7.24 22.74 -4.00
C GLU A 97 -7.83 23.28 -2.68
N TYR A 98 -8.14 22.38 -1.73
CA TYR A 98 -8.78 22.75 -0.47
C TYR A 98 -7.79 23.34 0.53
N ASP A 99 -8.12 24.49 1.10
CA ASP A 99 -7.36 25.09 2.19
C ASP A 99 -7.88 24.64 3.56
N PHE A 100 -7.12 23.81 4.23
CA PHE A 100 -7.46 23.30 5.57
C PHE A 100 -7.20 24.34 6.69
N GLY A 101 -6.45 25.40 6.42
CA GLY A 101 -6.04 26.40 7.45
C GLY A 101 -5.18 25.81 8.58
N ARG A 102 -4.76 24.53 8.48
CA ARG A 102 -3.99 23.80 9.50
C ARG A 102 -3.12 22.71 8.85
N ARG A 103 -2.22 22.14 9.65
CA ARG A 103 -1.39 21.00 9.28
C ARG A 103 -1.66 19.82 10.20
N PHE A 104 -1.29 18.62 9.75
CA PHE A 104 -1.61 17.35 10.35
C PHE A 104 -0.35 16.60 10.79
N ASP A 105 -0.47 15.75 11.82
CA ASP A 105 0.60 14.86 12.26
C ASP A 105 0.76 13.69 11.30
N ARG A 106 -0.37 13.18 10.78
CA ARG A 106 -0.42 12.06 9.83
C ARG A 106 -1.36 12.40 8.67
N VAL A 107 -0.90 12.08 7.46
CA VAL A 107 -1.72 12.09 6.26
C VAL A 107 -1.76 10.68 5.71
N VAL A 108 -2.95 10.14 5.53
CA VAL A 108 -3.16 8.76 5.06
C VAL A 108 -3.96 8.79 3.76
N VAL A 109 -3.52 8.00 2.78
CA VAL A 109 -4.23 7.69 1.53
C VAL A 109 -4.42 6.18 1.50
N TYR A 110 -5.62 5.69 1.80
CA TYR A 110 -5.92 4.27 1.87
C TYR A 110 -6.81 3.82 0.74
N ASN A 111 -6.37 2.80 -0.03
CA ASN A 111 -7.08 2.22 -1.18
C ASN A 111 -7.50 3.21 -2.28
N ALA A 112 -6.85 4.38 -2.40
CA ALA A 112 -7.29 5.45 -3.29
C ALA A 112 -6.22 5.98 -4.26
N PHE A 113 -4.93 5.73 -4.00
CA PHE A 113 -3.82 6.35 -4.72
C PHE A 113 -3.87 6.21 -6.27
N PRO A 114 -4.29 5.07 -6.87
CA PRO A 114 -4.40 4.93 -8.31
C PRO A 114 -5.40 5.89 -9.00
N HIS A 115 -6.31 6.48 -8.23
CA HIS A 115 -7.36 7.37 -8.74
C HIS A 115 -6.94 8.83 -8.81
N PHE A 116 -5.71 9.17 -8.43
CA PHE A 116 -5.18 10.53 -8.55
C PHE A 116 -4.50 10.72 -9.92
N PRO A 117 -4.95 11.71 -10.73
CA PRO A 117 -4.42 11.92 -12.07
C PRO A 117 -2.93 12.27 -12.11
N ASN A 118 -2.41 12.98 -11.10
CA ASN A 118 -1.02 13.42 -11.02
C ASN A 118 -0.39 13.05 -9.66
N PRO A 119 0.18 11.84 -9.53
CA PRO A 119 0.79 11.38 -8.29
C PRO A 119 1.88 12.30 -7.73
N LYS A 120 2.70 12.89 -8.61
CA LYS A 120 3.79 13.80 -8.19
C LYS A 120 3.24 15.09 -7.57
N ARG A 121 2.20 15.67 -8.17
CA ARG A 121 1.53 16.86 -7.64
C ARG A 121 0.86 16.55 -6.32
N LEU A 122 0.14 15.43 -6.22
CA LEU A 122 -0.48 14.96 -4.99
C LEU A 122 0.53 14.90 -3.84
N ILE A 123 1.64 14.15 -4.02
CA ILE A 123 2.64 13.96 -2.96
C ILE A 123 3.23 15.30 -2.50
N LYS A 124 3.50 16.22 -3.43
CA LYS A 124 3.95 17.56 -3.09
C LYS A 124 2.92 18.34 -2.27
N THR A 125 1.65 18.27 -2.63
CA THR A 125 0.55 18.91 -1.89
C THR A 125 0.45 18.33 -0.49
N LEU A 126 0.43 16.99 -0.37
CA LEU A 126 0.32 16.32 0.93
C LEU A 126 1.52 16.61 1.85
N ALA A 127 2.72 16.77 1.30
CA ALA A 127 3.88 17.22 2.08
C ALA A 127 3.68 18.61 2.69
N GLY A 128 3.00 19.52 1.97
CA GLY A 128 2.64 20.85 2.46
C GLY A 128 1.62 20.84 3.60
N LEU A 129 0.77 19.82 3.67
CA LEU A 129 -0.27 19.66 4.69
C LEU A 129 0.24 19.01 5.99
N LEU A 130 1.46 18.50 6.01
CA LEU A 130 2.07 17.90 7.20
C LEU A 130 2.80 18.91 8.06
N LYS A 131 2.70 18.73 9.38
CA LYS A 131 3.57 19.38 10.37
C LYS A 131 5.02 18.93 10.14
N GLU A 132 5.99 19.63 10.75
CA GLU A 132 7.36 19.14 10.81
C GLU A 132 7.40 17.81 11.57
N GLY A 133 8.17 16.82 11.07
CA GLY A 133 8.16 15.45 11.61
C GLY A 133 6.87 14.67 11.33
N GLY A 134 5.93 15.26 10.59
CA GLY A 134 4.70 14.58 10.18
C GLY A 134 4.97 13.47 9.13
N ARG A 135 4.07 12.49 9.03
CA ARG A 135 4.25 11.32 8.18
C ARG A 135 3.14 11.20 7.13
N LEU A 136 3.55 10.93 5.88
CA LEU A 136 2.65 10.51 4.80
C LEU A 136 2.66 9.00 4.68
N THR A 137 1.47 8.41 4.59
CA THR A 137 1.27 6.99 4.33
C THR A 137 0.36 6.79 3.12
N ILE A 138 0.83 6.08 2.10
CA ILE A 138 0.04 5.58 0.99
C ILE A 138 -0.03 4.06 1.12
N ALA A 139 -1.23 3.51 1.28
CA ALA A 139 -1.41 2.09 1.56
C ALA A 139 -2.64 1.48 0.88
N HIS A 140 -2.58 0.18 0.66
CA HIS A 140 -3.69 -0.65 0.19
C HIS A 140 -3.77 -1.91 1.05
N GLY A 141 -5.01 -2.30 1.39
CA GLY A 141 -5.30 -3.52 2.17
C GLY A 141 -5.26 -4.81 1.35
N GLN A 142 -4.73 -4.76 0.13
CA GLN A 142 -4.55 -5.88 -0.78
C GLN A 142 -3.20 -5.75 -1.50
N SER A 143 -2.77 -6.85 -2.14
CA SER A 143 -1.55 -6.84 -2.95
C SER A 143 -1.69 -5.94 -4.17
N ARG A 144 -0.56 -5.44 -4.69
CA ARG A 144 -0.53 -4.68 -5.93
C ARG A 144 -1.18 -5.44 -7.09
N ALA A 145 -0.88 -6.74 -7.23
CA ALA A 145 -1.45 -7.57 -8.29
C ALA A 145 -2.98 -7.66 -8.21
N ALA A 146 -3.55 -7.80 -7.01
CA ALA A 146 -5.00 -7.82 -6.80
C ALA A 146 -5.64 -6.47 -7.17
N ILE A 147 -5.01 -5.35 -6.79
CA ILE A 147 -5.48 -4.00 -7.13
C ILE A 147 -5.45 -3.79 -8.65
N ASP A 148 -4.33 -4.11 -9.31
CA ASP A 148 -4.20 -3.97 -10.77
C ASP A 148 -5.22 -4.85 -11.51
N HIS A 149 -5.51 -6.07 -11.00
CA HIS A 149 -6.55 -6.94 -11.57
C HIS A 149 -7.95 -6.32 -11.44
N HIS A 150 -8.31 -5.75 -10.30
CA HIS A 150 -9.58 -5.05 -10.11
C HIS A 150 -9.71 -3.83 -11.02
N HIS A 151 -8.60 -3.14 -11.30
CA HIS A 151 -8.59 -1.95 -12.16
C HIS A 151 -8.60 -2.27 -13.67
N ASN A 152 -8.48 -3.53 -14.08
CA ASN A 152 -8.66 -3.95 -15.48
C ASN A 152 -10.14 -4.01 -15.92
N GLY A 153 -11.09 -3.77 -15.00
CA GLY A 153 -12.54 -3.75 -15.23
C GLY A 153 -13.12 -2.33 -15.39
N PRO A 154 -14.32 -2.07 -14.85
CA PRO A 154 -15.03 -0.78 -14.93
C PRO A 154 -14.22 0.41 -14.39
N ALA A 155 -13.31 0.17 -13.42
CA ALA A 155 -12.45 1.19 -12.84
C ALA A 155 -11.25 1.59 -13.73
N SER A 156 -10.99 0.90 -14.86
CA SER A 156 -9.83 1.17 -15.72
C SER A 156 -9.78 2.60 -16.26
N LYS A 157 -10.95 3.23 -16.48
CA LYS A 157 -11.04 4.60 -16.97
C LYS A 157 -10.73 5.66 -15.91
N VAL A 158 -10.78 5.27 -14.65
CA VAL A 158 -10.59 6.15 -13.47
C VAL A 158 -9.39 5.71 -12.60
N SER A 159 -8.47 4.96 -13.15
CA SER A 159 -7.27 4.47 -12.46
C SER A 159 -6.04 4.50 -13.35
N ASN A 160 -4.91 4.85 -12.76
CA ASN A 160 -3.57 4.76 -13.37
C ASN A 160 -2.88 3.41 -13.09
N GLY A 161 -3.56 2.46 -12.42
CA GLY A 161 -2.93 1.29 -11.81
C GLY A 161 -2.13 1.64 -10.55
N LEU A 162 -1.79 0.63 -9.75
CA LEU A 162 -0.99 0.86 -8.55
C LEU A 162 0.51 0.85 -8.89
N MET A 163 1.15 1.99 -8.70
CA MET A 163 2.57 2.18 -8.95
C MET A 163 3.42 1.19 -8.14
N ALA A 164 4.52 0.68 -8.71
CA ALA A 164 5.48 -0.12 -7.95
C ALA A 164 6.04 0.67 -6.75
N ALA A 165 6.29 0.00 -5.62
CA ALA A 165 6.72 0.66 -4.39
C ALA A 165 8.01 1.47 -4.57
N ASP A 166 8.99 0.94 -5.32
CA ASP A 166 10.24 1.66 -5.65
C ASP A 166 9.99 2.92 -6.49
N SER A 167 9.01 2.87 -7.40
CA SER A 167 8.63 4.03 -8.21
C SER A 167 7.93 5.10 -7.37
N LEU A 168 7.07 4.67 -6.42
CA LEU A 168 6.42 5.56 -5.47
C LEU A 168 7.44 6.18 -4.51
N LYS A 169 8.41 5.39 -4.01
CA LYS A 169 9.52 5.88 -3.19
C LYS A 169 10.26 7.02 -3.87
N LYS A 170 10.57 6.91 -5.18
CA LYS A 170 11.23 7.99 -5.93
C LYS A 170 10.43 9.29 -5.96
N LEU A 171 9.09 9.22 -5.90
CA LEU A 171 8.24 10.40 -5.78
C LEU A 171 8.22 10.98 -4.36
N PHE A 172 8.42 10.14 -3.34
CA PHE A 172 8.55 10.55 -1.93
C PHE A 172 9.88 11.24 -1.65
N ASP A 173 10.99 10.71 -2.19
CA ASP A 173 12.37 11.12 -1.86
C ASP A 173 12.63 12.64 -1.84
N PRO A 174 12.01 13.47 -2.70
CA PRO A 174 12.20 14.93 -2.63
C PRO A 174 11.62 15.58 -1.38
N HIS A 175 10.67 14.94 -0.70
CA HIS A 175 9.89 15.54 0.39
C HIS A 175 9.93 14.72 1.68
N PHE A 176 10.23 13.42 1.59
CA PHE A 176 10.12 12.47 2.70
C PHE A 176 11.37 11.61 2.82
N GLU A 177 11.66 11.20 4.04
CA GLU A 177 12.50 10.05 4.33
C GLU A 177 11.61 8.82 4.44
N VAL A 178 11.73 7.89 3.48
CA VAL A 178 10.90 6.69 3.43
C VAL A 178 11.46 5.66 4.39
N GLU A 179 10.69 5.28 5.39
CA GLU A 179 11.06 4.30 6.42
C GLU A 179 10.31 2.98 6.27
N VAL A 180 9.14 3.00 5.61
CA VAL A 180 8.34 1.79 5.38
C VAL A 180 8.09 1.64 3.90
N MET A 181 8.44 0.47 3.37
CA MET A 181 8.14 0.07 1.99
C MET A 181 7.74 -1.41 1.98
N ILE A 182 6.47 -1.70 1.78
CA ILE A 182 5.89 -3.05 1.77
C ILE A 182 5.10 -3.21 0.46
N SER A 183 5.40 -4.29 -0.27
CA SER A 183 4.62 -4.71 -1.44
C SER A 183 4.68 -6.23 -1.49
N ASN A 184 3.71 -6.89 -0.90
CA ASN A 184 3.65 -8.35 -0.80
C ASN A 184 2.26 -8.89 -1.22
N SER A 185 2.01 -10.16 -1.04
CA SER A 185 0.75 -10.83 -1.41
C SER A 185 -0.47 -10.35 -0.60
N ARG A 186 -0.27 -9.69 0.54
CA ARG A 186 -1.36 -9.29 1.45
C ARG A 186 -1.65 -7.81 1.45
N MET A 187 -0.63 -6.95 1.26
CA MET A 187 -0.78 -5.50 1.39
C MET A 187 0.28 -4.73 0.59
N TYR A 188 0.00 -3.46 0.40
CA TYR A 188 0.94 -2.49 -0.16
C TYR A 188 1.02 -1.27 0.77
N GLN A 189 2.22 -0.77 1.06
CA GLN A 189 2.41 0.44 1.84
C GLN A 189 3.75 1.11 1.53
N VAL A 190 3.72 2.43 1.32
CA VAL A 190 4.90 3.29 1.36
C VAL A 190 4.60 4.40 2.36
N SER A 191 5.48 4.57 3.34
CA SER A 191 5.32 5.58 4.39
C SER A 191 6.65 6.25 4.68
N GLY A 192 6.62 7.57 4.87
CA GLY A 192 7.83 8.35 5.14
C GLY A 192 7.55 9.59 5.97
N VAL A 193 8.56 10.00 6.72
CA VAL A 193 8.57 11.23 7.54
C VAL A 193 8.94 12.41 6.65
N LYS A 194 8.23 13.53 6.83
CA LYS A 194 8.53 14.78 6.13
C LYS A 194 9.94 15.25 6.46
N ARG A 195 10.72 15.56 5.42
CA ARG A 195 12.06 16.14 5.59
C ARG A 195 11.95 17.57 6.06
N ASP A 196 12.78 17.92 7.03
CA ASP A 196 12.95 19.32 7.43
C ASP A 196 13.55 20.13 6.27
N VAL A 197 13.04 21.32 6.05
CA VAL A 197 13.49 22.23 4.97
C VAL A 197 14.99 22.62 5.12
N LEU A 198 15.59 22.32 6.25
CA LEU A 198 16.97 22.69 6.60
C LEU A 198 17.99 21.56 6.47
N THR A 199 17.59 20.36 6.05
CA THR A 199 18.57 19.26 5.86
C THR A 199 19.02 19.23 4.40
N PRO A 200 20.27 19.64 4.07
CA PRO A 200 20.84 19.42 2.74
C PRO A 200 20.91 17.93 2.49
N MET A 201 20.60 17.49 1.27
CA MET A 201 20.81 16.10 0.87
C MET A 201 22.27 15.72 1.18
N GLY A 202 22.49 14.87 2.19
CA GLY A 202 23.83 14.36 2.44
C GLY A 202 24.32 14.21 3.87
N VAL A 203 23.45 14.20 4.91
CA VAL A 203 23.91 13.82 6.26
C VAL A 203 23.07 12.69 6.81
N SER A 204 23.61 11.48 6.78
CA SER A 204 23.06 10.33 7.49
C SER A 204 23.24 10.54 8.99
N HIS A 205 22.15 10.77 9.74
CA HIS A 205 22.17 10.70 11.19
C HIS A 205 21.75 9.31 11.65
N SER A 206 22.74 8.58 12.19
CA SER A 206 22.53 7.34 12.94
C SER A 206 21.92 7.69 14.30
N HIS A 207 20.66 7.32 14.54
CA HIS A 207 20.10 7.25 15.88
C HIS A 207 20.22 5.84 16.41
N GLY A 208 20.84 5.76 17.58
CA GLY A 208 21.32 4.55 18.24
C GLY A 208 20.28 3.45 18.44
N GLY A 209 20.69 2.27 18.12
CA GLY A 209 20.53 1.06 18.88
C GLY A 209 19.13 0.49 19.06
N LEU A 210 18.66 -0.30 18.09
CA LEU A 210 18.09 -1.63 18.33
C LEU A 210 18.13 -2.40 17.00
N THR A 211 19.23 -3.09 16.79
CA THR A 211 19.37 -4.10 15.74
C THR A 211 18.57 -5.32 16.14
N HIS A 212 17.45 -5.57 15.50
CA HIS A 212 16.89 -6.91 15.41
C HIS A 212 17.37 -7.53 14.10
N SER A 213 18.40 -8.35 14.20
CA SER A 213 18.86 -9.22 13.13
C SER A 213 17.89 -10.40 13.02
N HIS A 214 17.12 -10.45 11.99
CA HIS A 214 16.57 -11.70 11.51
C HIS A 214 17.62 -12.32 10.59
N THR A 215 18.30 -13.35 11.09
CA THR A 215 19.18 -14.21 10.28
C THR A 215 18.31 -15.02 9.33
N HIS A 216 18.12 -14.48 8.12
CA HIS A 216 17.85 -15.33 6.98
C HIS A 216 19.17 -15.89 6.51
N GLY A 217 19.24 -17.24 6.37
CA GLY A 217 20.44 -17.94 5.96
C GLY A 217 21.08 -17.27 4.73
N GLU A 218 22.39 -17.14 4.80
CA GLU A 218 23.22 -16.59 3.73
C GLU A 218 22.99 -17.40 2.43
N ALA A 219 22.19 -16.83 1.52
CA ALA A 219 22.35 -17.09 0.10
C ALA A 219 22.97 -15.82 -0.47
N ASP A 220 24.20 -15.96 -0.89
CA ASP A 220 25.06 -14.96 -1.52
C ASP A 220 24.31 -14.33 -2.72
N HIS A 221 23.86 -13.07 -2.59
CA HIS A 221 23.10 -12.34 -3.61
C HIS A 221 23.97 -11.31 -4.31
N SER A 222 25.09 -11.74 -4.85
CA SER A 222 25.84 -10.95 -5.82
C SER A 222 25.33 -11.23 -7.26
N HIS A 223 24.18 -10.71 -7.61
CA HIS A 223 23.73 -10.62 -8.99
C HIS A 223 24.01 -9.22 -9.55
N ILE A 224 25.28 -8.87 -9.64
CA ILE A 224 25.74 -7.77 -10.51
C ILE A 224 25.89 -8.39 -11.88
N PRO A 225 25.12 -7.94 -12.92
CA PRO A 225 25.37 -8.38 -14.29
C PRO A 225 26.84 -8.06 -14.64
N ALA A 226 27.52 -9.00 -15.27
CA ALA A 226 28.87 -8.77 -15.76
C ALA A 226 28.83 -7.60 -16.75
N GLU A 227 29.77 -6.65 -16.67
CA GLU A 227 29.88 -5.57 -17.65
C GLU A 227 29.93 -6.17 -19.06
N GLY A 228 28.89 -5.92 -19.86
CA GLY A 228 28.77 -6.41 -21.24
C GLY A 228 27.67 -7.46 -21.47
N SER A 229 26.82 -7.79 -20.48
CA SER A 229 25.67 -8.69 -20.68
C SER A 229 24.64 -8.06 -21.64
N THR A 230 24.04 -8.89 -22.49
CA THR A 230 22.94 -8.47 -23.35
C THR A 230 21.63 -8.36 -22.52
N PRO A 231 20.64 -7.54 -22.95
CA PRO A 231 19.34 -7.46 -22.28
C PRO A 231 18.63 -8.82 -22.15
N LEU A 232 18.89 -9.75 -23.05
CA LEU A 232 18.34 -11.11 -22.98
C LEU A 232 19.01 -11.94 -21.88
N GLU A 233 20.32 -11.87 -21.74
CA GLU A 233 21.06 -12.57 -20.67
C GLU A 233 20.65 -12.06 -19.30
N GLU A 234 20.47 -10.76 -19.12
CA GLU A 234 19.94 -10.17 -17.89
C GLU A 234 18.53 -10.68 -17.57
N LEU A 235 17.66 -10.74 -18.58
CA LEU A 235 16.30 -11.28 -18.43
C LEU A 235 16.32 -12.76 -18.02
N LEU A 236 17.17 -13.56 -18.61
CA LEU A 236 17.30 -14.99 -18.29
C LEU A 236 17.80 -15.22 -16.86
N VAL A 237 18.75 -14.41 -16.40
CA VAL A 237 19.22 -14.44 -15.00
C VAL A 237 18.07 -14.11 -14.04
N LEU A 238 17.31 -13.06 -14.33
CA LEU A 238 16.14 -12.68 -13.51
C LEU A 238 15.07 -13.76 -13.53
N MET A 239 14.79 -14.38 -14.66
CA MET A 239 13.81 -15.48 -14.74
C MET A 239 14.27 -16.72 -13.94
N LYS A 240 15.56 -17.06 -14.00
CA LYS A 240 16.13 -18.17 -13.18
C LYS A 240 15.94 -17.90 -11.69
N TYR A 241 16.25 -16.67 -11.25
CA TYR A 241 16.03 -16.24 -9.87
C TYR A 241 14.55 -16.37 -9.47
N LEU A 242 13.63 -15.86 -10.31
CA LEU A 242 12.19 -15.91 -10.03
C LEU A 242 11.67 -17.34 -9.89
N VAL A 243 12.07 -18.26 -10.77
CA VAL A 243 11.67 -19.67 -10.68
C VAL A 243 12.14 -20.31 -9.36
N SER A 244 13.43 -20.12 -9.01
CA SER A 244 13.96 -20.63 -7.74
C SER A 244 13.33 -20.00 -6.51
N HIS A 245 13.07 -18.70 -6.55
CA HIS A 245 12.42 -17.95 -5.47
C HIS A 245 10.97 -18.39 -5.26
N ASN A 246 10.25 -18.65 -6.35
CA ASN A 246 8.89 -19.17 -6.31
C ASN A 246 8.82 -20.57 -5.68
N ASP A 247 9.77 -21.47 -5.98
CA ASP A 247 9.83 -22.79 -5.35
C ASP A 247 10.03 -22.69 -3.82
N ALA A 248 10.89 -21.76 -3.37
CA ALA A 248 11.08 -21.52 -1.94
C ALA A 248 9.80 -21.02 -1.25
N HIS A 249 9.07 -20.12 -1.88
CA HIS A 249 7.79 -19.63 -1.33
C HIS A 249 6.69 -20.67 -1.34
N ALA A 250 6.60 -21.54 -2.37
CA ALA A 250 5.68 -22.64 -2.38
C ALA A 250 5.92 -23.59 -1.18
N GLN A 251 7.19 -23.87 -0.88
CA GLN A 251 7.56 -24.68 0.28
C GLN A 251 7.21 -24.01 1.60
N GLU A 252 7.47 -22.69 1.76
CA GLU A 252 7.08 -21.92 2.96
C GLU A 252 5.58 -21.96 3.21
N VAL A 253 4.77 -21.84 2.14
CA VAL A 253 3.30 -21.93 2.25
C VAL A 253 2.85 -23.33 2.61
N ALA A 254 3.49 -24.38 2.06
CA ALA A 254 3.21 -25.77 2.41
C ALA A 254 3.55 -26.06 3.89
N ASP A 255 4.67 -25.53 4.39
CA ASP A 255 5.08 -25.66 5.79
C ASP A 255 4.08 -24.96 6.73
N LEU A 256 3.63 -23.75 6.38
CA LEU A 256 2.57 -23.05 7.12
C LEU A 256 1.23 -23.77 7.09
N ALA A 257 0.90 -24.46 5.99
CA ALA A 257 -0.29 -25.31 5.91
C ALA A 257 -0.25 -26.45 6.93
N GLY A 258 0.95 -26.97 7.23
CA GLY A 258 1.13 -27.99 8.28
C GLY A 258 0.62 -27.56 9.64
N GLU A 259 0.70 -26.27 9.99
CA GLU A 259 0.13 -25.73 11.23
C GLU A 259 -1.40 -25.77 11.25
N LEU A 260 -2.06 -25.66 10.10
CA LEU A 260 -3.51 -25.84 9.98
C LEU A 260 -3.91 -27.28 10.27
N LEU A 261 -3.12 -28.25 9.78
CA LEU A 261 -3.33 -29.66 10.05
C LEU A 261 -3.18 -29.96 11.56
N ASN A 262 -2.12 -29.43 12.18
CA ASN A 262 -1.87 -29.55 13.62
C ASN A 262 -3.00 -28.92 14.47
N ALA A 263 -3.63 -27.85 13.96
CA ALA A 263 -4.78 -27.20 14.58
C ALA A 263 -6.13 -27.89 14.31
N GLY A 264 -6.14 -29.05 13.63
CA GLY A 264 -7.34 -29.81 13.26
C GLY A 264 -8.19 -29.16 12.17
N LYS A 265 -7.62 -28.25 11.37
CA LYS A 265 -8.29 -27.52 10.28
C LYS A 265 -8.08 -28.21 8.93
N ASN A 266 -8.41 -29.50 8.84
CA ASN A 266 -8.11 -30.35 7.69
C ASN A 266 -8.61 -29.77 6.36
N GLY A 267 -9.85 -29.26 6.28
CA GLY A 267 -10.38 -28.67 5.05
C GLY A 267 -9.68 -27.39 4.61
N ALA A 268 -9.13 -26.60 5.56
CA ALA A 268 -8.30 -25.45 5.23
C ALA A 268 -6.90 -25.90 4.76
N TYR A 269 -6.33 -26.91 5.38
CA TYR A 269 -5.08 -27.55 4.93
C TYR A 269 -5.20 -28.01 3.49
N ASP A 270 -6.23 -28.79 3.14
CA ASP A 270 -6.43 -29.32 1.79
C ASP A 270 -6.52 -28.17 0.77
N GLN A 271 -7.28 -27.09 1.06
CA GLN A 271 -7.40 -25.94 0.16
C GLN A 271 -6.08 -25.19 -0.03
N VAL A 272 -5.25 -25.06 1.00
CA VAL A 272 -3.92 -24.44 0.87
C VAL A 272 -2.99 -25.33 0.07
N MET A 273 -3.03 -26.65 0.28
CA MET A 273 -2.19 -27.58 -0.50
C MET A 273 -2.60 -27.66 -1.97
N ASP A 274 -3.90 -27.56 -2.29
CA ASP A 274 -4.37 -27.41 -3.68
C ASP A 274 -3.81 -26.12 -4.31
N ALA A 275 -3.82 -24.99 -3.59
CA ALA A 275 -3.24 -23.73 -4.07
C ALA A 275 -1.71 -23.82 -4.25
N VAL A 276 -0.99 -24.53 -3.37
CA VAL A 276 0.44 -24.80 -3.53
C VAL A 276 0.70 -25.64 -4.80
N ALA A 277 -0.11 -26.67 -5.05
CA ALA A 277 0.03 -27.49 -6.26
C ALA A 277 -0.22 -26.69 -7.55
N ASP A 278 -1.20 -25.77 -7.56
CA ASP A 278 -1.43 -24.86 -8.68
C ASP A 278 -0.24 -23.91 -8.89
N PHE A 279 0.35 -23.41 -7.81
CA PHE A 279 1.52 -22.54 -7.86
C PHE A 279 2.75 -23.26 -8.42
N ASP A 280 3.00 -24.51 -7.98
CA ASP A 280 4.07 -25.36 -8.49
C ASP A 280 3.90 -25.64 -9.99
N MET A 281 2.66 -25.88 -10.43
CA MET A 281 2.36 -26.11 -11.85
C MET A 281 2.66 -24.86 -12.70
N VAL A 282 2.32 -23.67 -12.21
CA VAL A 282 2.63 -22.40 -12.89
C VAL A 282 4.14 -22.19 -12.94
N ASN A 283 4.85 -22.45 -11.82
CA ASN A 283 6.30 -22.30 -11.76
C ASN A 283 7.04 -23.26 -12.67
N ALA A 284 6.58 -24.51 -12.76
CA ALA A 284 7.10 -25.49 -13.71
C ALA A 284 6.94 -25.05 -15.18
N ARG A 285 5.84 -24.37 -15.53
CA ARG A 285 5.65 -23.78 -16.87
C ARG A 285 6.64 -22.66 -17.15
N LEU A 286 6.91 -21.79 -16.17
CA LEU A 286 7.92 -20.73 -16.28
C LEU A 286 9.31 -21.33 -16.45
N ALA A 287 9.65 -22.38 -15.70
CA ALA A 287 10.91 -23.10 -15.83
C ALA A 287 11.06 -23.74 -17.23
N ALA A 288 9.99 -24.31 -17.78
CA ALA A 288 9.99 -24.87 -19.14
C ALA A 288 10.26 -23.81 -20.22
N VAL A 289 9.65 -22.62 -20.11
CA VAL A 289 9.93 -21.49 -21.02
C VAL A 289 11.38 -21.03 -20.87
N LEU A 290 11.89 -20.94 -19.65
CA LEU A 290 13.29 -20.58 -19.40
C LEU A 290 14.26 -21.55 -20.05
N ASN A 291 14.01 -22.86 -19.95
CA ASN A 291 14.84 -23.89 -20.59
C ASN A 291 14.84 -23.76 -22.11
N GLN A 292 13.68 -23.46 -22.74
CA GLN A 292 13.60 -23.23 -24.18
C GLN A 292 14.38 -22.01 -24.66
N LEU A 293 14.53 -20.99 -23.80
CA LEU A 293 15.27 -19.75 -24.12
C LEU A 293 16.77 -19.90 -23.87
N THR A 294 17.21 -20.96 -23.21
CA THR A 294 18.61 -21.23 -22.86
C THR A 294 19.25 -22.33 -23.71
N GLU A 295 18.45 -23.04 -24.53
CA GLU A 295 18.91 -23.96 -25.60
C GLU A 295 19.24 -23.18 -26.89
#